data_612cb5239ded6884b6f161aa139e49be
#
_entry.id   612cb5239ded6884b6f161aa139e49be
#
_cell.length_a   1.000
_cell.length_b   1.000
_cell.length_c   1.000
_cell.angle_alpha   90.00
_cell.angle_beta   90.00
_cell.angle_gamma   90.00
#
_symmetry.space_group_name_H-M   'P 1'
#
loop_
_entity.id
_entity.type
_entity.pdbx_description
1 polymer ?
#
loop_
_entity_poly.entity_id
_entity_poly.type
_entity_poly.pdbx_seq_one_letter_code
_entity_poly.pdbx_strand_id
1 'polypeptide(L)'
;MVTGANSGIGQAVAIAMGQAGADVVVNYVAGDDAANAVVETIKGYGVKAAAYQADVSNEDQVAAMFKRMMAEFGTIDILVANAGLQRDAAFTEMTLAQWNTVIGVNLTGQFLCAREAVREFKRRGIVPAVSRAAGKIICMSSVHEIIPWGGHVNYASSKGGMRMFMQSLAQELAPSKIRVNSIGPGATRTPINTAAWNTQEAYDKLMTLVPYGRIGEPEDVAHSAVWLASDHADYINGQTLFVDGGMTLYPGFATNG
;
A
#
# COMPACT_ATOMS: atom_id res chain seq x y z
N MET A 1 -3.53 8.81 -6.31
CA MET A 1 -4.07 8.75 -4.92
C MET A 1 -3.30 7.74 -4.13
N VAL A 2 -2.96 8.06 -2.86
CA VAL A 2 -2.35 7.12 -1.90
C VAL A 2 -3.25 7.07 -0.66
N THR A 3 -3.69 5.87 -0.25
CA THR A 3 -4.53 5.72 0.94
C THR A 3 -3.69 5.50 2.21
N GLY A 4 -4.15 6.04 3.36
CA GLY A 4 -3.39 6.00 4.61
C GLY A 4 -2.03 6.69 4.48
N ALA A 5 -1.99 7.86 3.85
CA ALA A 5 -0.78 8.50 3.38
C ALA A 5 -0.24 9.63 4.29
N ASN A 6 -0.76 9.77 5.50
CA ASN A 6 -0.29 10.77 6.46
C ASN A 6 0.83 10.26 7.39
N SER A 7 1.28 9.01 7.26
CA SER A 7 2.38 8.46 8.05
C SER A 7 3.04 7.25 7.37
N GLY A 8 4.23 6.86 7.85
CA GLY A 8 4.92 5.63 7.49
C GLY A 8 5.12 5.45 5.97
N ILE A 9 4.88 4.22 5.49
CA ILE A 9 5.08 3.88 4.07
C ILE A 9 4.19 4.74 3.16
N GLY A 10 2.92 4.94 3.52
CA GLY A 10 1.99 5.74 2.70
C GLY A 10 2.45 7.18 2.52
N GLN A 11 2.99 7.79 3.57
CA GLN A 11 3.58 9.13 3.53
C GLN A 11 4.79 9.17 2.58
N ALA A 12 5.73 8.25 2.74
CA ALA A 12 6.92 8.19 1.90
C ALA A 12 6.55 7.97 0.42
N VAL A 13 5.59 7.09 0.14
CA VAL A 13 5.08 6.85 -1.21
C VAL A 13 4.42 8.10 -1.79
N ALA A 14 3.57 8.79 -1.02
CA ALA A 14 2.91 10.02 -1.49
C ALA A 14 3.92 11.11 -1.85
N ILE A 15 4.93 11.31 -0.99
CA ILE A 15 6.02 12.28 -1.21
C ILE A 15 6.84 11.89 -2.46
N ALA A 16 7.23 10.61 -2.59
CA ALA A 16 8.02 10.13 -3.72
C ALA A 16 7.26 10.23 -5.06
N MET A 17 5.94 10.01 -5.05
CA MET A 17 5.09 10.22 -6.24
C MET A 17 5.07 11.71 -6.64
N GLY A 18 4.93 12.62 -5.66
CA GLY A 18 5.00 14.07 -5.92
C GLY A 18 6.37 14.50 -6.46
N GLN A 19 7.45 13.97 -5.89
CA GLN A 19 8.82 14.21 -6.35
C GLN A 19 9.03 13.71 -7.79
N ALA A 20 8.35 12.63 -8.17
CA ALA A 20 8.36 12.10 -9.53
C ALA A 20 7.45 12.87 -10.52
N GLY A 21 6.82 13.98 -10.08
CA GLY A 21 6.01 14.85 -10.91
C GLY A 21 4.51 14.51 -10.95
N ALA A 22 4.02 13.62 -10.10
CA ALA A 22 2.59 13.29 -10.05
C ALA A 22 1.83 14.28 -9.16
N ASP A 23 0.62 14.67 -9.56
CA ASP A 23 -0.36 15.26 -8.67
C ASP A 23 -0.87 14.22 -7.68
N VAL A 24 -0.99 14.55 -6.38
CA VAL A 24 -1.23 13.55 -5.34
C VAL A 24 -2.42 13.88 -4.45
N VAL A 25 -3.32 12.93 -4.30
CA VAL A 25 -4.31 12.91 -3.23
C VAL A 25 -3.79 12.07 -2.07
N VAL A 26 -3.66 12.69 -0.91
CA VAL A 26 -3.25 12.10 0.38
C VAL A 26 -4.51 11.74 1.15
N ASN A 27 -4.90 10.46 1.15
CA ASN A 27 -6.03 10.02 1.98
C ASN A 27 -5.54 9.68 3.40
N TYR A 28 -6.38 10.00 4.38
CA TYR A 28 -6.15 9.71 5.80
C TYR A 28 -7.50 9.53 6.53
N VAL A 29 -7.48 8.94 7.72
CA VAL A 29 -8.68 8.79 8.57
C VAL A 29 -8.64 9.71 9.79
N ALA A 30 -7.47 9.96 10.35
CA ALA A 30 -7.23 10.86 11.47
C ALA A 30 -5.84 11.49 11.36
N GLY A 31 -5.61 12.64 12.01
CA GLY A 31 -4.34 13.35 11.99
C GLY A 31 -4.24 14.35 10.83
N ASP A 32 -5.13 15.32 10.81
CA ASP A 32 -5.24 16.36 9.80
C ASP A 32 -3.94 17.15 9.61
N ASP A 33 -3.27 17.51 10.70
CA ASP A 33 -2.01 18.25 10.64
C ASP A 33 -0.90 17.44 9.93
N ALA A 34 -0.80 16.15 10.23
CA ALA A 34 0.15 15.28 9.57
C ALA A 34 -0.15 15.13 8.08
N ALA A 35 -1.42 14.98 7.69
CA ALA A 35 -1.81 14.89 6.29
C ALA A 35 -1.53 16.20 5.55
N ASN A 36 -1.79 17.35 6.15
CA ASN A 36 -1.51 18.66 5.58
C ASN A 36 0.00 18.91 5.45
N ALA A 37 0.82 18.48 6.42
CA ALA A 37 2.27 18.57 6.31
C ALA A 37 2.82 17.78 5.11
N VAL A 38 2.28 16.59 4.85
CA VAL A 38 2.61 15.79 3.65
C VAL A 38 2.21 16.55 2.38
N VAL A 39 1.01 17.12 2.34
CA VAL A 39 0.54 17.91 1.20
C VAL A 39 1.46 19.10 0.92
N GLU A 40 1.84 19.86 1.94
CA GLU A 40 2.75 21.00 1.76
C GLU A 40 4.14 20.56 1.26
N THR A 41 4.66 19.43 1.75
CA THR A 41 5.89 18.84 1.23
C THR A 41 5.77 18.52 -0.26
N ILE A 42 4.68 17.89 -0.68
CA ILE A 42 4.44 17.52 -2.08
C ILE A 42 4.29 18.74 -2.97
N LYS A 43 3.56 19.77 -2.53
CA LYS A 43 3.43 21.04 -3.27
C LYS A 43 4.79 21.73 -3.50
N GLY A 44 5.73 21.54 -2.59
CA GLY A 44 7.10 22.04 -2.73
C GLY A 44 7.83 21.52 -3.98
N TYR A 45 7.38 20.42 -4.59
CA TYR A 45 7.90 19.91 -5.86
C TYR A 45 7.21 20.51 -7.10
N GLY A 46 6.28 21.46 -6.92
CA GLY A 46 5.61 22.14 -8.03
C GLY A 46 4.42 21.37 -8.61
N VAL A 47 3.93 20.36 -7.93
CA VAL A 47 2.76 19.56 -8.31
C VAL A 47 1.56 19.85 -7.42
N LYS A 48 0.35 19.48 -7.86
CA LYS A 48 -0.86 19.65 -7.09
C LYS A 48 -0.98 18.55 -6.02
N ALA A 49 -1.39 18.94 -4.82
CA ALA A 49 -1.67 17.99 -3.76
C ALA A 49 -2.85 18.44 -2.90
N ALA A 50 -3.62 17.46 -2.38
CA ALA A 50 -4.73 17.70 -1.46
C ALA A 50 -4.87 16.53 -0.47
N ALA A 51 -5.28 16.87 0.76
CA ALA A 51 -5.59 15.89 1.81
C ALA A 51 -7.10 15.61 1.85
N TYR A 52 -7.49 14.32 1.85
CA TYR A 52 -8.88 13.89 1.91
C TYR A 52 -9.09 12.91 3.06
N GLN A 53 -9.91 13.34 4.02
CA GLN A 53 -10.32 12.48 5.11
C GLN A 53 -11.41 11.51 4.64
N ALA A 54 -11.13 10.21 4.77
CA ALA A 54 -12.10 9.15 4.52
C ALA A 54 -11.62 7.82 5.14
N ASP A 55 -12.52 7.11 5.78
CA ASP A 55 -12.32 5.72 6.18
C ASP A 55 -12.51 4.82 4.97
N VAL A 56 -11.45 4.15 4.52
CA VAL A 56 -11.49 3.27 3.35
C VAL A 56 -12.36 2.04 3.55
N SER A 57 -12.67 1.65 4.81
CA SER A 57 -13.60 0.55 5.09
C SER A 57 -15.07 0.94 4.93
N ASN A 58 -15.37 2.23 4.75
CA ASN A 58 -16.72 2.76 4.57
C ASN A 58 -16.96 3.08 3.09
N GLU A 59 -17.90 2.37 2.47
CA GLU A 59 -18.20 2.49 1.03
C GLU A 59 -18.64 3.90 0.63
N ASP A 60 -19.51 4.54 1.43
CA ASP A 60 -20.02 5.88 1.12
C ASP A 60 -18.92 6.94 1.20
N GLN A 61 -18.03 6.83 2.20
CA GLN A 61 -16.88 7.74 2.32
C GLN A 61 -15.89 7.55 1.17
N VAL A 62 -15.64 6.31 0.74
CA VAL A 62 -14.79 6.04 -0.44
C VAL A 62 -15.41 6.65 -1.69
N ALA A 63 -16.72 6.42 -1.94
CA ALA A 63 -17.42 7.00 -3.09
C ALA A 63 -17.37 8.53 -3.09
N ALA A 64 -17.62 9.17 -1.93
CA ALA A 64 -17.54 10.62 -1.78
C ALA A 64 -16.12 11.15 -2.03
N MET A 65 -15.09 10.46 -1.51
CA MET A 65 -13.68 10.80 -1.72
C MET A 65 -13.31 10.76 -3.21
N PHE A 66 -13.69 9.71 -3.92
CA PHE A 66 -13.41 9.61 -5.36
C PHE A 66 -14.18 10.65 -6.16
N LYS A 67 -15.45 10.91 -5.83
CA LYS A 67 -16.24 11.97 -6.48
C LYS A 67 -15.57 13.35 -6.31
N ARG A 68 -15.08 13.66 -5.12
CA ARG A 68 -14.34 14.90 -4.85
C ARG A 68 -13.05 14.95 -5.65
N MET A 69 -12.27 13.87 -5.69
CA MET A 69 -11.04 13.78 -6.47
C MET A 69 -11.31 14.02 -7.97
N MET A 70 -12.35 13.41 -8.54
CA MET A 70 -12.71 13.64 -9.94
C MET A 70 -13.05 15.11 -10.21
N ALA A 71 -13.76 15.78 -9.29
CA ALA A 71 -14.10 17.19 -9.44
C ALA A 71 -12.86 18.10 -9.37
N GLU A 72 -11.89 17.77 -8.50
CA GLU A 72 -10.72 18.64 -8.27
C GLU A 72 -9.54 18.30 -9.19
N PHE A 73 -9.28 17.03 -9.49
CA PHE A 73 -8.12 16.56 -10.28
C PHE A 73 -8.50 16.11 -11.69
N GLY A 74 -9.78 15.94 -11.98
CA GLY A 74 -10.30 15.54 -13.30
C GLY A 74 -10.22 14.04 -13.58
N THR A 75 -9.24 13.31 -13.04
CA THR A 75 -9.02 11.88 -13.26
C THR A 75 -8.15 11.26 -12.18
N ILE A 76 -7.95 9.93 -12.28
CA ILE A 76 -6.92 9.18 -11.58
C ILE A 76 -6.16 8.30 -12.57
N ASP A 77 -4.84 8.21 -12.43
CA ASP A 77 -3.95 7.33 -13.22
C ASP A 77 -3.38 6.19 -12.37
N ILE A 78 -3.13 6.47 -11.09
CA ILE A 78 -2.43 5.58 -10.18
C ILE A 78 -3.17 5.55 -8.84
N LEU A 79 -3.57 4.36 -8.40
CA LEU A 79 -4.02 4.09 -7.04
C LEU A 79 -2.94 3.31 -6.29
N VAL A 80 -2.44 3.87 -5.18
CA VAL A 80 -1.68 3.12 -4.19
C VAL A 80 -2.60 2.84 -3.01
N ALA A 81 -3.10 1.61 -2.94
CA ALA A 81 -3.98 1.13 -1.88
C ALA A 81 -3.12 0.66 -0.70
N ASN A 82 -2.73 1.63 0.16
CA ASN A 82 -1.77 1.42 1.24
C ASN A 82 -2.42 1.34 2.63
N ALA A 83 -3.57 1.95 2.86
CA ALA A 83 -4.22 1.95 4.17
C ALA A 83 -4.28 0.53 4.77
N GLY A 84 -3.83 0.41 6.00
CA GLY A 84 -3.77 -0.86 6.72
C GLY A 84 -3.50 -0.68 8.19
N LEU A 85 -3.92 -1.65 8.99
CA LEU A 85 -3.73 -1.67 10.44
C LEU A 85 -3.61 -3.10 10.97
N GLN A 86 -3.22 -3.21 12.23
CA GLN A 86 -3.16 -4.45 13.01
C GLN A 86 -4.04 -4.33 14.26
N ARG A 87 -4.65 -5.43 14.68
CA ARG A 87 -5.38 -5.62 15.95
C ARG A 87 -5.13 -7.04 16.42
N ASP A 88 -3.99 -7.24 17.05
CA ASP A 88 -3.43 -8.55 17.34
C ASP A 88 -4.04 -9.12 18.61
N ALA A 89 -4.20 -10.43 18.65
CA ALA A 89 -4.60 -11.21 19.82
C ALA A 89 -4.27 -12.69 19.61
N ALA A 90 -4.13 -13.44 20.71
CA ALA A 90 -4.16 -14.90 20.65
C ALA A 90 -5.47 -15.36 19.99
N PHE A 91 -5.41 -16.43 19.22
CA PHE A 91 -6.56 -16.85 18.39
C PHE A 91 -7.86 -17.05 19.19
N THR A 92 -7.77 -17.66 20.37
CA THR A 92 -8.92 -17.89 21.25
C THR A 92 -9.49 -16.62 21.88
N GLU A 93 -8.68 -15.55 21.96
CA GLU A 93 -9.05 -14.27 22.56
C GLU A 93 -9.41 -13.21 21.52
N MET A 94 -9.17 -13.50 20.23
CA MET A 94 -9.45 -12.57 19.15
C MET A 94 -10.96 -12.36 19.00
N THR A 95 -11.40 -11.14 19.22
CA THR A 95 -12.81 -10.79 19.03
C THR A 95 -13.18 -10.65 17.57
N LEU A 96 -14.47 -10.88 17.25
CA LEU A 96 -14.99 -10.64 15.91
C LEU A 96 -14.83 -9.15 15.49
N ALA A 97 -14.88 -8.23 16.44
CA ALA A 97 -14.65 -6.81 16.18
C ALA A 97 -13.21 -6.53 15.72
N GLN A 98 -12.21 -7.14 16.38
CA GLN A 98 -10.80 -7.03 15.96
C GLN A 98 -10.59 -7.63 14.57
N TRP A 99 -11.15 -8.82 14.32
CA TRP A 99 -11.13 -9.46 13.01
C TRP A 99 -11.75 -8.55 11.93
N ASN A 100 -12.98 -8.11 12.13
CA ASN A 100 -13.70 -7.29 11.14
C ASN A 100 -13.02 -5.95 10.89
N THR A 101 -12.43 -5.32 11.91
CA THR A 101 -11.68 -4.08 11.74
C THR A 101 -10.49 -4.27 10.79
N VAL A 102 -9.71 -5.33 10.98
CA VAL A 102 -8.53 -5.59 10.14
C VAL A 102 -8.95 -5.97 8.71
N ILE A 103 -9.91 -6.88 8.55
CA ILE A 103 -10.42 -7.26 7.22
C ILE A 103 -11.07 -6.05 6.52
N GLY A 104 -11.85 -5.26 7.27
CA GLY A 104 -12.52 -4.06 6.76
C GLY A 104 -11.55 -3.06 6.14
N VAL A 105 -10.49 -2.72 6.86
CA VAL A 105 -9.51 -1.74 6.35
C VAL A 105 -8.56 -2.37 5.33
N ASN A 106 -7.92 -3.50 5.68
CA ASN A 106 -6.81 -4.04 4.90
C ASN A 106 -7.25 -4.70 3.58
N LEU A 107 -8.44 -5.32 3.53
CA LEU A 107 -8.91 -6.06 2.37
C LEU A 107 -10.12 -5.39 1.71
N THR A 108 -11.20 -5.17 2.47
CA THR A 108 -12.42 -4.55 1.93
C THR A 108 -12.14 -3.12 1.45
N GLY A 109 -11.36 -2.33 2.21
CA GLY A 109 -10.97 -0.96 1.82
C GLY A 109 -10.18 -0.92 0.52
N GLN A 110 -9.29 -1.88 0.28
CA GLN A 110 -8.58 -1.98 -1.00
C GLN A 110 -9.53 -2.30 -2.15
N PHE A 111 -10.46 -3.23 -1.93
CA PHE A 111 -11.50 -3.54 -2.92
C PHE A 111 -12.33 -2.30 -3.28
N LEU A 112 -12.82 -1.57 -2.29
CA LEU A 112 -13.64 -0.38 -2.51
C LEU A 112 -12.88 0.70 -3.30
N CYS A 113 -11.65 1.02 -2.90
CA CYS A 113 -10.82 2.00 -3.59
C CYS A 113 -10.45 1.54 -5.02
N ALA A 114 -10.07 0.27 -5.18
CA ALA A 114 -9.74 -0.29 -6.49
C ALA A 114 -10.94 -0.26 -7.44
N ARG A 115 -12.14 -0.58 -6.94
CA ARG A 115 -13.37 -0.55 -7.74
C ARG A 115 -13.65 0.84 -8.32
N GLU A 116 -13.54 1.88 -7.50
CA GLU A 116 -13.76 3.26 -7.96
C GLU A 116 -12.67 3.69 -8.95
N ALA A 117 -11.40 3.36 -8.69
CA ALA A 117 -10.31 3.65 -9.62
C ALA A 117 -10.50 2.96 -10.98
N VAL A 118 -10.87 1.67 -10.97
CA VAL A 118 -11.10 0.89 -12.20
C VAL A 118 -12.27 1.44 -13.02
N ARG A 119 -13.33 1.93 -12.36
CA ARG A 119 -14.44 2.59 -13.06
C ARG A 119 -13.94 3.77 -13.88
N GLU A 120 -13.09 4.61 -13.30
CA GLU A 120 -12.51 5.75 -14.00
C GLU A 120 -11.50 5.32 -15.07
N PHE A 121 -10.61 4.36 -14.79
CA PHE A 121 -9.67 3.84 -15.78
C PHE A 121 -10.38 3.31 -17.03
N LYS A 122 -11.47 2.55 -16.85
CA LYS A 122 -12.27 2.05 -17.98
C LYS A 122 -13.03 3.15 -18.69
N ARG A 123 -13.56 4.14 -17.98
CA ARG A 123 -14.27 5.27 -18.56
C ARG A 123 -13.36 6.12 -19.46
N ARG A 124 -12.15 6.40 -18.97
CA ARG A 124 -11.18 7.27 -19.67
C ARG A 124 -10.43 6.52 -20.76
N GLY A 125 -10.07 5.28 -20.53
CA GLY A 125 -9.20 4.49 -21.40
C GLY A 125 -7.74 4.94 -21.36
N ILE A 126 -6.96 4.51 -22.36
CA ILE A 126 -5.54 4.88 -22.49
C ILE A 126 -5.43 6.33 -22.97
N VAL A 127 -4.55 7.08 -22.33
CA VAL A 127 -4.12 8.42 -22.76
C VAL A 127 -2.63 8.35 -23.13
N PRO A 128 -2.27 8.15 -24.41
CA PRO A 128 -0.89 7.84 -24.81
C PRO A 128 0.14 8.91 -24.42
N ALA A 129 -0.28 10.15 -24.27
CA ALA A 129 0.56 11.25 -23.79
C ALA A 129 0.93 11.12 -22.28
N VAL A 130 0.18 10.32 -21.51
CA VAL A 130 0.38 10.12 -20.09
C VAL A 130 1.04 8.76 -19.82
N SER A 131 0.51 7.68 -20.40
CA SER A 131 1.00 6.33 -20.17
C SER A 131 0.47 5.34 -21.21
N ARG A 132 1.19 4.22 -21.38
CA ARG A 132 0.74 3.05 -22.16
C ARG A 132 -0.38 2.27 -21.44
N ALA A 133 -0.49 2.39 -20.12
CA ALA A 133 -1.54 1.78 -19.33
C ALA A 133 -2.73 2.74 -19.18
N ALA A 134 -3.95 2.20 -19.17
CA ALA A 134 -5.15 2.96 -18.84
C ALA A 134 -5.21 3.33 -17.35
N GLY A 135 -4.57 2.55 -16.49
CA GLY A 135 -4.46 2.80 -15.07
C GLY A 135 -3.54 1.80 -14.38
N LYS A 136 -3.11 2.15 -13.17
CA LYS A 136 -2.20 1.33 -12.36
C LYS A 136 -2.69 1.26 -10.93
N ILE A 137 -2.74 0.04 -10.37
CA ILE A 137 -3.05 -0.21 -8.96
C ILE A 137 -1.85 -0.88 -8.32
N ILE A 138 -1.42 -0.34 -7.19
CA ILE A 138 -0.37 -0.90 -6.34
C ILE A 138 -0.98 -1.19 -4.98
N CYS A 139 -1.11 -2.47 -4.63
CA CYS A 139 -1.59 -2.92 -3.33
C CYS A 139 -0.42 -2.99 -2.34
N MET A 140 -0.54 -2.35 -1.16
CA MET A 140 0.46 -2.48 -0.12
C MET A 140 0.17 -3.73 0.71
N SER A 141 0.84 -4.82 0.36
CA SER A 141 0.73 -6.11 1.02
C SER A 141 1.70 -6.23 2.22
N SER A 142 2.34 -7.35 2.38
CA SER A 142 3.33 -7.68 3.42
C SER A 142 4.02 -8.98 3.06
N VAL A 143 5.18 -9.27 3.65
CA VAL A 143 5.75 -10.63 3.68
C VAL A 143 4.75 -11.66 4.24
N HIS A 144 3.80 -11.21 5.06
CA HIS A 144 2.77 -12.05 5.66
C HIS A 144 1.62 -12.43 4.70
N GLU A 145 1.73 -12.09 3.42
CA GLU A 145 0.87 -12.73 2.40
C GLU A 145 1.32 -14.17 2.08
N ILE A 146 2.57 -14.53 2.45
CA ILE A 146 3.15 -15.87 2.26
C ILE A 146 3.75 -16.45 3.54
N ILE A 147 4.19 -15.63 4.50
CA ILE A 147 4.75 -16.09 5.78
C ILE A 147 3.64 -16.06 6.84
N PRO A 148 3.29 -17.20 7.44
CA PRO A 148 2.32 -17.22 8.54
C PRO A 148 2.85 -16.47 9.76
N TRP A 149 1.93 -15.90 10.57
CA TRP A 149 2.30 -15.14 11.76
C TRP A 149 1.36 -15.47 12.94
N GLY A 150 1.87 -16.22 13.91
CA GLY A 150 1.11 -16.55 15.12
C GLY A 150 0.70 -15.29 15.91
N GLY A 151 -0.53 -15.25 16.42
CA GLY A 151 -1.09 -14.08 17.11
C GLY A 151 -1.63 -12.99 16.19
N HIS A 152 -1.46 -13.11 14.86
CA HIS A 152 -1.82 -12.09 13.88
C HIS A 152 -2.69 -12.69 12.76
N VAL A 153 -3.56 -13.65 13.08
CA VAL A 153 -4.31 -14.42 12.08
C VAL A 153 -5.20 -13.53 11.20
N ASN A 154 -5.82 -12.48 11.76
CA ASN A 154 -6.61 -11.51 11.02
C ASN A 154 -5.76 -10.74 10.01
N TYR A 155 -4.58 -10.27 10.43
CA TYR A 155 -3.66 -9.54 9.57
C TYR A 155 -3.12 -10.44 8.44
N ALA A 156 -2.56 -11.61 8.78
CA ALA A 156 -2.04 -12.54 7.78
C ALA A 156 -3.14 -12.99 6.80
N SER A 157 -4.35 -13.28 7.29
CA SER A 157 -5.50 -13.59 6.41
C SER A 157 -5.85 -12.44 5.49
N SER A 158 -5.82 -11.19 5.98
CA SER A 158 -6.09 -10.01 5.14
C SER A 158 -5.04 -9.86 4.02
N LYS A 159 -3.75 -10.13 4.33
CA LYS A 159 -2.66 -10.00 3.35
C LYS A 159 -2.62 -11.17 2.36
N GLY A 160 -2.90 -12.41 2.80
CA GLY A 160 -3.09 -13.55 1.91
C GLY A 160 -4.30 -13.38 0.99
N GLY A 161 -5.43 -12.88 1.51
CA GLY A 161 -6.61 -12.53 0.71
C GLY A 161 -6.32 -11.42 -0.30
N MET A 162 -5.53 -10.41 0.10
CA MET A 162 -5.11 -9.32 -0.78
C MET A 162 -4.25 -9.83 -1.96
N ARG A 163 -3.36 -10.78 -1.73
CA ARG A 163 -2.57 -11.39 -2.81
C ARG A 163 -3.49 -11.99 -3.88
N MET A 164 -4.47 -12.80 -3.47
CA MET A 164 -5.39 -13.42 -4.41
C MET A 164 -6.33 -12.39 -5.07
N PHE A 165 -6.78 -11.39 -4.33
CA PHE A 165 -7.53 -10.25 -4.87
C PHE A 165 -6.73 -9.54 -5.98
N MET A 166 -5.49 -9.18 -5.70
CA MET A 166 -4.59 -8.51 -6.65
C MET A 166 -4.39 -9.34 -7.93
N GLN A 167 -4.09 -10.64 -7.79
CA GLN A 167 -3.84 -11.52 -8.93
C GLN A 167 -5.09 -11.72 -9.79
N SER A 168 -6.26 -11.92 -9.17
CA SER A 168 -7.52 -12.06 -9.88
C SER A 168 -7.88 -10.78 -10.64
N LEU A 169 -7.70 -9.63 -9.98
CA LEU A 169 -7.97 -8.34 -10.59
C LEU A 169 -7.01 -8.03 -11.73
N ALA A 170 -5.73 -8.38 -11.59
CA ALA A 170 -4.72 -8.24 -12.64
C ALA A 170 -5.07 -9.05 -13.88
N GLN A 171 -5.54 -10.28 -13.70
CA GLN A 171 -5.96 -11.15 -14.79
C GLN A 171 -7.19 -10.59 -15.51
N GLU A 172 -8.21 -10.18 -14.76
CA GLU A 172 -9.46 -9.65 -15.30
C GLU A 172 -9.25 -8.34 -16.09
N LEU A 173 -8.37 -7.47 -15.60
CA LEU A 173 -8.20 -6.12 -16.13
C LEU A 173 -7.08 -6.00 -17.20
N ALA A 174 -6.25 -7.00 -17.38
CA ALA A 174 -5.16 -6.99 -18.38
C ALA A 174 -5.62 -6.63 -19.81
N PRO A 175 -6.75 -7.15 -20.32
CA PRO A 175 -7.25 -6.76 -21.64
C PRO A 175 -7.57 -5.26 -21.76
N SER A 176 -7.93 -4.60 -20.65
CA SER A 176 -8.18 -3.16 -20.57
C SER A 176 -6.90 -2.34 -20.39
N LYS A 177 -5.71 -2.95 -20.43
CA LYS A 177 -4.43 -2.28 -20.17
C LYS A 177 -4.37 -1.60 -18.78
N ILE A 178 -5.00 -2.19 -17.79
CA ILE A 178 -4.89 -1.78 -16.39
C ILE A 178 -3.96 -2.78 -15.70
N ARG A 179 -2.90 -2.28 -15.07
CA ARG A 179 -1.94 -3.10 -14.32
C ARG A 179 -2.26 -3.10 -12.84
N VAL A 180 -2.20 -4.27 -12.24
CA VAL A 180 -2.40 -4.45 -10.80
C VAL A 180 -1.24 -5.26 -10.24
N ASN A 181 -0.50 -4.69 -9.30
CA ASN A 181 0.64 -5.33 -8.66
C ASN A 181 0.60 -5.06 -7.14
N SER A 182 1.40 -5.78 -6.40
CA SER A 182 1.60 -5.56 -4.96
C SER A 182 3.06 -5.24 -4.64
N ILE A 183 3.25 -4.55 -3.54
CA ILE A 183 4.53 -4.52 -2.82
C ILE A 183 4.31 -5.27 -1.52
N GLY A 184 5.24 -6.16 -1.18
CA GLY A 184 5.27 -6.91 0.08
C GLY A 184 6.43 -6.42 0.96
N PRO A 185 6.23 -5.38 1.80
CA PRO A 185 7.26 -4.92 2.72
C PRO A 185 7.57 -5.99 3.78
N GLY A 186 8.86 -6.09 4.12
CA GLY A 186 9.31 -6.74 5.34
C GLY A 186 9.27 -5.79 6.54
N ALA A 187 10.18 -6.02 7.48
CA ALA A 187 10.37 -5.12 8.61
C ALA A 187 10.78 -3.73 8.14
N THR A 188 9.86 -2.78 8.21
CA THR A 188 10.06 -1.37 7.82
C THR A 188 9.78 -0.48 9.01
N ARG A 189 10.61 0.53 9.25
CA ARG A 189 10.50 1.46 10.38
C ARG A 189 9.25 2.35 10.22
N THR A 190 8.17 2.02 10.93
CA THR A 190 6.89 2.72 10.84
C THR A 190 6.20 2.79 12.21
N PRO A 191 5.24 3.70 12.40
CA PRO A 191 4.50 3.76 13.66
C PRO A 191 3.72 2.48 14.01
N ILE A 192 3.33 1.67 13.03
CA ILE A 192 2.53 0.46 13.26
C ILE A 192 3.31 -0.64 13.98
N ASN A 193 4.62 -0.68 13.85
CA ASN A 193 5.48 -1.72 14.40
C ASN A 193 6.58 -1.19 15.35
N THR A 194 6.38 -0.03 15.95
CA THR A 194 7.36 0.65 16.82
C THR A 194 7.91 -0.28 17.91
N ALA A 195 7.07 -1.11 18.52
CA ALA A 195 7.48 -2.05 19.56
C ALA A 195 8.54 -3.09 19.08
N ALA A 196 8.63 -3.34 17.78
CA ALA A 196 9.58 -4.31 17.24
C ALA A 196 11.01 -3.76 17.08
N TRP A 197 11.23 -2.45 17.25
CA TRP A 197 12.53 -1.83 16.97
C TRP A 197 12.91 -0.67 17.90
N ASN A 198 12.04 -0.25 18.83
CA ASN A 198 12.27 0.92 19.70
C ASN A 198 13.22 0.66 20.87
N THR A 199 13.63 -0.59 21.10
CA THR A 199 14.69 -0.95 22.06
C THR A 199 15.77 -1.77 21.35
N GLN A 200 17.00 -1.76 21.89
CA GLN A 200 18.12 -2.53 21.31
C GLN A 200 17.78 -4.03 21.28
N GLU A 201 17.20 -4.57 22.37
CA GLU A 201 16.80 -5.99 22.44
C GLU A 201 15.76 -6.36 21.36
N ALA A 202 14.72 -5.54 21.19
CA ALA A 202 13.71 -5.75 20.17
C ALA A 202 14.32 -5.66 18.76
N TYR A 203 15.18 -4.67 18.54
CA TYR A 203 15.88 -4.52 17.27
C TYR A 203 16.77 -5.71 16.94
N ASP A 204 17.60 -6.17 17.90
CA ASP A 204 18.49 -7.32 17.71
C ASP A 204 17.69 -8.59 17.40
N LYS A 205 16.58 -8.80 18.10
CA LYS A 205 15.66 -9.90 17.82
C LYS A 205 15.05 -9.78 16.41
N LEU A 206 14.64 -8.60 16.00
CA LEU A 206 14.12 -8.38 14.65
C LEU A 206 15.18 -8.67 13.58
N MET A 207 16.44 -8.29 13.82
CA MET A 207 17.53 -8.50 12.87
C MET A 207 17.86 -9.97 12.63
N THR A 208 17.49 -10.88 13.53
CA THR A 208 17.60 -12.33 13.27
C THR A 208 16.70 -12.80 12.12
N LEU A 209 15.68 -12.01 11.76
CA LEU A 209 14.72 -12.31 10.71
C LEU A 209 15.03 -11.58 9.39
N VAL A 210 16.01 -10.66 9.37
CA VAL A 210 16.33 -9.82 8.21
C VAL A 210 17.75 -10.10 7.73
N PRO A 211 17.94 -10.98 6.75
CA PRO A 211 19.28 -11.36 6.25
C PRO A 211 20.15 -10.17 5.80
N TYR A 212 19.52 -9.09 5.31
CA TYR A 212 20.23 -7.89 4.86
C TYR A 212 20.85 -7.08 6.01
N GLY A 213 20.51 -7.37 7.29
CA GLY A 213 21.17 -6.81 8.47
C GLY A 213 20.75 -5.38 8.85
N ARG A 214 19.69 -4.84 8.27
CA ARG A 214 19.07 -3.58 8.72
C ARG A 214 17.54 -3.64 8.58
N ILE A 215 16.86 -2.85 9.39
CA ILE A 215 15.45 -2.56 9.16
C ILE A 215 15.30 -1.72 7.89
N GLY A 216 14.24 -1.95 7.11
CA GLY A 216 13.90 -1.12 5.98
C GLY A 216 13.39 0.26 6.43
N GLU A 217 13.61 1.28 5.62
CA GLU A 217 13.00 2.58 5.79
C GLU A 217 11.81 2.73 4.84
N PRO A 218 10.82 3.59 5.14
CA PRO A 218 9.68 3.82 4.26
C PRO A 218 10.06 4.17 2.80
N GLU A 219 11.21 4.83 2.62
CA GLU A 219 11.76 5.22 1.32
C GLU A 219 12.19 4.02 0.47
N ASP A 220 12.66 2.92 1.09
CA ASP A 220 12.99 1.68 0.37
C ASP A 220 11.74 1.14 -0.37
N VAL A 221 10.58 1.25 0.27
CA VAL A 221 9.29 0.84 -0.30
C VAL A 221 8.77 1.86 -1.31
N ALA A 222 8.93 3.15 -1.02
CA ALA A 222 8.44 4.24 -1.87
C ALA A 222 9.09 4.24 -3.25
N HIS A 223 10.40 4.01 -3.35
CA HIS A 223 11.11 3.90 -4.64
C HIS A 223 10.54 2.77 -5.51
N SER A 224 10.23 1.63 -4.90
CA SER A 224 9.59 0.50 -5.59
C SER A 224 8.19 0.84 -6.09
N ALA A 225 7.42 1.61 -5.31
CA ALA A 225 6.09 2.06 -5.71
C ALA A 225 6.14 3.02 -6.91
N VAL A 226 7.08 3.97 -6.93
CA VAL A 226 7.29 4.87 -8.07
C VAL A 226 7.68 4.09 -9.32
N TRP A 227 8.59 3.11 -9.21
CA TRP A 227 8.97 2.27 -10.34
C TRP A 227 7.80 1.46 -10.87
N LEU A 228 7.03 0.78 -10.02
CA LEU A 228 5.82 0.04 -10.43
C LEU A 228 4.76 0.95 -11.07
N ALA A 229 4.67 2.20 -10.65
CA ALA A 229 3.77 3.19 -11.24
C ALA A 229 4.21 3.70 -12.60
N SER A 230 5.49 3.60 -12.93
CA SER A 230 6.07 4.09 -14.20
C SER A 230 5.81 3.13 -15.37
N ASP A 231 6.03 3.62 -16.59
CA ASP A 231 5.97 2.80 -17.81
C ASP A 231 7.20 1.88 -17.97
N HIS A 232 8.24 2.02 -17.13
CA HIS A 232 9.34 1.05 -17.07
C HIS A 232 8.88 -0.31 -16.54
N ALA A 233 7.78 -0.35 -15.80
CA ALA A 233 7.15 -1.58 -15.31
C ALA A 233 5.97 -2.04 -16.18
N ASP A 234 5.87 -1.61 -17.46
CA ASP A 234 4.68 -1.83 -18.29
C ASP A 234 4.31 -3.30 -18.48
N TYR A 235 5.30 -4.20 -18.53
CA TYR A 235 5.05 -5.64 -18.71
C TYR A 235 4.94 -6.42 -17.39
N ILE A 236 4.87 -5.72 -16.25
CA ILE A 236 4.70 -6.34 -14.92
C ILE A 236 3.24 -6.22 -14.49
N ASN A 237 2.58 -7.36 -14.33
CA ASN A 237 1.18 -7.45 -13.92
C ASN A 237 0.94 -8.71 -13.09
N GLY A 238 0.18 -8.60 -12.00
CA GLY A 238 -0.16 -9.70 -11.11
C GLY A 238 1.00 -10.17 -10.21
N GLN A 239 2.02 -9.34 -9.97
CA GLN A 239 3.20 -9.69 -9.19
C GLN A 239 3.25 -8.96 -7.85
N THR A 240 3.78 -9.64 -6.84
CA THR A 240 4.22 -8.99 -5.60
C THR A 240 5.72 -8.80 -5.62
N LEU A 241 6.17 -7.56 -5.54
CA LEU A 241 7.56 -7.21 -5.32
C LEU A 241 7.83 -7.16 -3.81
N PHE A 242 8.57 -8.14 -3.29
CA PHE A 242 8.99 -8.10 -1.89
C PHE A 242 10.14 -7.12 -1.69
N VAL A 243 9.95 -6.19 -0.74
CA VAL A 243 10.94 -5.20 -0.30
C VAL A 243 11.18 -5.46 1.18
N ASP A 244 11.98 -6.48 1.49
CA ASP A 244 11.96 -7.16 2.76
C ASP A 244 13.34 -7.49 3.34
N GLY A 245 14.43 -7.09 2.69
CA GLY A 245 15.77 -7.43 3.12
C GLY A 245 16.05 -8.94 3.19
N GLY A 246 15.26 -9.74 2.44
CA GLY A 246 15.41 -11.19 2.39
C GLY A 246 14.61 -11.95 3.45
N MET A 247 13.67 -11.31 4.18
CA MET A 247 12.86 -11.99 5.20
C MET A 247 12.04 -13.18 4.66
N THR A 248 11.68 -13.17 3.37
CA THR A 248 10.94 -14.26 2.74
C THR A 248 11.82 -15.43 2.33
N LEU A 249 13.14 -15.32 2.42
CA LEU A 249 14.05 -16.40 2.07
C LEU A 249 14.11 -17.44 3.20
N TYR A 250 14.22 -18.71 2.83
CA TYR A 250 14.32 -19.78 3.82
C TYR A 250 15.67 -19.70 4.56
N PRO A 251 15.67 -19.51 5.90
CA PRO A 251 16.92 -19.24 6.63
C PRO A 251 17.84 -20.47 6.77
N GLY A 252 17.30 -21.67 6.62
CA GLY A 252 18.07 -22.91 6.79
C GLY A 252 19.21 -23.09 5.78
N PHE A 253 19.20 -22.36 4.67
CA PHE A 253 20.27 -22.41 3.67
C PHE A 253 21.24 -21.21 3.76
N ALA A 254 21.13 -20.36 4.74
CA ALA A 254 22.02 -19.19 4.91
C ALA A 254 23.49 -19.58 5.16
N THR A 255 23.72 -20.79 5.66
CA THR A 255 25.06 -21.33 6.00
C THR A 255 25.38 -22.64 5.28
N ASN A 256 24.84 -22.83 4.05
CA ASN A 256 25.03 -24.01 3.20
C ASN A 256 24.33 -25.31 3.69
N GLY A 257 23.31 -25.20 4.49
CA GLY A 257 22.53 -26.32 5.00
C GLY A 257 22.99 -26.84 6.33
#